data_34e372e717221a1bef80e4a859aefa27
#
_entry.id   34e372e717221a1bef80e4a859aefa27
#
_cell.length_a   1.000
_cell.length_b   1.000
_cell.length_c   1.000
_cell.angle_alpha   90.00
_cell.angle_beta   90.00
_cell.angle_gamma   90.00
#
_symmetry.space_group_name_H-M   'P 1'
#
loop_
_entity.id
_entity.type
_entity.pdbx_description
1 polymer ?
#
loop_
_entity_poly.entity_id
_entity_poly.type
_entity_poly.pdbx_seq_one_letter_code
_entity_poly.pdbx_strand_id
1 'polypeptide(L)'
;MCIRDRIEKTPLGLQWLLIAPIRGFEDASLIIILIFIFGGTFGILGRTGAIEAGIQRLARFFSRNRRSQKFVIPTLMIVFSLAGGVYGMAEESIPFVLIFIPLALSLGYDSIVGVAIPFLASAVGFAAAFFNPFTVGIAQGFSDLPLYSGLTYRLILWVIGTIIAIIFVVRYAEKIRKFPEKSPVFELDKTREYSAAKDKSEDLAWGPAQKIIILVLLGGIILLIYGILAQSWYLEEIAALFLAIGLISGFIGRIPPSEIATTFISGAKDVMNVTLIIAGGRAILIILNEAVVLDTILQSMAGIIS
;
A
#
# COMPACT_ATOMS: atom_id res chain seq x y z
N MET A 1 -18.02 27.97 -25.89
CA MET A 1 -17.29 27.87 -27.16
C MET A 1 -16.83 26.45 -27.30
N CYS A 2 -17.58 25.55 -27.96
CA CYS A 2 -17.26 24.15 -28.12
C CYS A 2 -16.16 24.03 -29.16
N ILE A 3 -14.91 23.88 -28.74
CA ILE A 3 -13.80 23.46 -29.60
C ILE A 3 -14.02 21.97 -29.87
N ARG A 4 -14.69 21.66 -30.94
CA ARG A 4 -14.78 20.33 -31.53
C ARG A 4 -13.50 20.11 -32.33
N ASP A 5 -12.38 19.94 -31.65
CA ASP A 5 -11.18 19.45 -32.30
C ASP A 5 -11.47 18.01 -32.74
N ARG A 6 -11.51 17.80 -34.06
CA ARG A 6 -11.47 16.46 -34.64
C ARG A 6 -10.09 15.88 -34.31
N ILE A 7 -10.04 15.08 -33.25
CA ILE A 7 -8.84 14.33 -32.93
C ILE A 7 -8.66 13.30 -34.06
N GLU A 8 -7.64 13.49 -34.89
CA GLU A 8 -7.29 12.52 -35.93
C GLU A 8 -6.83 11.23 -35.28
N LYS A 9 -7.57 10.14 -35.49
CA LYS A 9 -7.21 8.80 -35.01
C LYS A 9 -5.96 8.37 -35.76
N THR A 10 -4.84 8.31 -35.07
CA THR A 10 -3.60 7.73 -35.63
C THR A 10 -3.65 6.21 -35.44
N PRO A 11 -3.74 5.40 -36.50
CA PRO A 11 -3.71 3.95 -36.37
C PRO A 11 -2.37 3.51 -35.81
N LEU A 12 -2.38 2.87 -34.63
CA LEU A 12 -1.18 2.32 -34.02
C LEU A 12 -0.76 1.04 -34.78
N GLY A 13 0.46 1.00 -35.27
CA GLY A 13 1.03 -0.19 -35.91
C GLY A 13 1.41 -1.28 -34.86
N LEU A 14 1.64 -2.52 -35.34
CA LEU A 14 2.03 -3.65 -34.47
C LEU A 14 3.29 -3.39 -33.62
N GLN A 15 4.14 -2.47 -34.02
CA GLN A 15 5.31 -2.02 -33.26
C GLN A 15 4.97 -1.53 -31.86
N TRP A 16 3.75 -1.00 -31.65
CA TRP A 16 3.31 -0.53 -30.33
C TRP A 16 3.16 -1.64 -29.30
N LEU A 17 2.97 -2.89 -29.71
CA LEU A 17 2.97 -4.03 -28.79
C LEU A 17 4.32 -4.21 -28.08
N LEU A 18 5.43 -3.78 -28.72
CA LEU A 18 6.77 -3.85 -28.17
C LEU A 18 7.23 -2.53 -27.54
N ILE A 19 6.77 -1.40 -28.07
CA ILE A 19 7.15 -0.06 -27.57
C ILE A 19 6.39 0.28 -26.30
N ALA A 20 5.10 -0.03 -26.22
CA ALA A 20 4.26 0.36 -25.08
C ALA A 20 4.74 -0.20 -23.72
N PRO A 21 5.21 -1.45 -23.59
CA PRO A 21 5.82 -1.91 -22.34
C PRO A 21 7.02 -1.08 -21.90
N ILE A 22 7.89 -0.67 -22.81
CA ILE A 22 9.06 0.16 -22.49
C ILE A 22 8.63 1.53 -21.98
N ARG A 23 7.69 2.18 -22.69
CA ARG A 23 7.11 3.45 -22.26
C ARG A 23 6.32 3.31 -20.96
N GLY A 24 5.67 2.15 -20.72
CA GLY A 24 4.99 1.84 -19.46
C GLY A 24 5.94 1.81 -18.26
N PHE A 25 7.15 1.27 -18.45
CA PHE A 25 8.21 1.35 -17.44
C PHE A 25 8.68 2.79 -17.21
N GLU A 26 8.87 3.56 -18.28
CA GLU A 26 9.29 4.97 -18.19
C GLU A 26 8.25 5.80 -17.43
N ASP A 27 6.97 5.69 -17.80
CA ASP A 27 5.85 6.41 -17.18
C ASP A 27 5.62 6.03 -15.70
N ALA A 28 5.81 4.74 -15.37
CA ALA A 28 5.69 4.24 -14.00
C ALA A 28 6.99 4.28 -13.19
N SER A 29 8.08 4.86 -13.70
CA SER A 29 9.44 4.73 -13.15
C SER A 29 9.53 5.09 -11.67
N LEU A 30 8.91 6.19 -11.23
CA LEU A 30 8.93 6.60 -9.82
C LEU A 30 8.22 5.60 -8.90
N ILE A 31 7.08 5.07 -9.33
CA ILE A 31 6.33 4.04 -8.55
C ILE A 31 7.16 2.76 -8.47
N ILE A 32 7.79 2.36 -9.57
CA ILE A 32 8.65 1.17 -9.64
C ILE A 32 9.86 1.32 -8.70
N ILE A 33 10.53 2.48 -8.74
CA ILE A 33 11.66 2.79 -7.85
C ILE A 33 11.22 2.74 -6.39
N LEU A 34 10.08 3.36 -6.06
CA LEU A 34 9.51 3.34 -4.72
C LEU A 34 9.28 1.93 -4.21
N ILE A 35 8.69 1.06 -5.03
CA ILE A 35 8.42 -0.35 -4.67
C ILE A 35 9.71 -1.13 -4.47
N PHE A 36 10.73 -0.94 -5.32
CA PHE A 36 12.05 -1.57 -5.12
C PHE A 36 12.71 -1.10 -3.82
N ILE A 37 12.62 0.19 -3.50
CA ILE A 37 13.15 0.73 -2.25
C ILE A 37 12.39 0.14 -1.05
N PHE A 38 11.07 -0.01 -1.12
CA PHE A 38 10.29 -0.67 -0.07
C PHE A 38 10.73 -2.12 0.10
N GLY A 39 10.77 -2.91 -0.97
CA GLY A 39 11.22 -4.30 -0.92
C GLY A 39 12.61 -4.44 -0.30
N GLY A 40 13.56 -3.61 -0.76
CA GLY A 40 14.94 -3.59 -0.23
C GLY A 40 15.01 -3.17 1.24
N THR A 41 14.28 -2.12 1.63
CA THR A 41 14.22 -1.65 3.02
C THR A 41 13.64 -2.70 3.96
N PHE A 42 12.51 -3.32 3.57
CA PHE A 42 11.90 -4.38 4.37
C PHE A 42 12.74 -5.65 4.39
N GLY A 43 13.49 -5.95 3.33
CA GLY A 43 14.51 -6.99 3.34
C GLY A 43 15.57 -6.76 4.42
N ILE A 44 16.13 -5.54 4.50
CA ILE A 44 17.10 -5.16 5.55
C ILE A 44 16.47 -5.23 6.94
N LEU A 45 15.27 -4.66 7.11
CA LEU A 45 14.55 -4.71 8.40
C LEU A 45 14.27 -6.14 8.86
N GLY A 46 13.83 -7.02 7.96
CA GLY A 46 13.65 -8.45 8.22
C GLY A 46 14.98 -9.10 8.66
N ARG A 47 16.08 -8.82 7.96
CA ARG A 47 17.42 -9.36 8.33
C ARG A 47 17.87 -8.95 9.73
N THR A 48 17.41 -7.79 10.24
CA THR A 48 17.68 -7.38 11.64
C THR A 48 16.87 -8.14 12.68
N GLY A 49 15.83 -8.86 12.28
CA GLY A 49 14.85 -9.51 13.17
C GLY A 49 13.99 -8.54 13.99
N ALA A 50 14.07 -7.23 13.71
CA ALA A 50 13.37 -6.23 14.50
C ALA A 50 11.85 -6.25 14.25
N ILE A 51 11.43 -6.44 12.99
CA ILE A 51 10.01 -6.52 12.63
C ILE A 51 9.38 -7.75 13.28
N GLU A 52 9.98 -8.92 13.12
CA GLU A 52 9.50 -10.19 13.65
C GLU A 52 9.39 -10.13 15.18
N ALA A 53 10.42 -9.62 15.86
CA ALA A 53 10.40 -9.44 17.31
C ALA A 53 9.32 -8.42 17.76
N GLY A 54 9.13 -7.34 17.00
CA GLY A 54 8.09 -6.34 17.23
C GLY A 54 6.69 -6.93 17.06
N ILE A 55 6.46 -7.66 15.97
CA ILE A 55 5.17 -8.32 15.67
C ILE A 55 4.83 -9.35 16.75
N GLN A 56 5.79 -10.20 17.17
CA GLN A 56 5.56 -11.18 18.23
C GLN A 56 5.17 -10.51 19.55
N ARG A 57 5.78 -9.36 19.87
CA ARG A 57 5.44 -8.63 21.09
C ARG A 57 4.07 -7.97 20.99
N LEU A 58 3.75 -7.40 19.85
CA LEU A 58 2.44 -6.82 19.58
C LEU A 58 1.34 -7.89 19.61
N ALA A 59 1.58 -9.04 18.99
CA ALA A 59 0.68 -10.18 19.01
C ALA A 59 0.47 -10.70 20.44
N ARG A 60 1.54 -10.85 21.23
CA ARG A 60 1.45 -11.24 22.67
C ARG A 60 0.66 -10.22 23.50
N PHE A 61 0.83 -8.92 23.23
CA PHE A 61 0.07 -7.87 23.92
C PHE A 61 -1.42 -7.98 23.61
N PHE A 62 -1.81 -8.15 22.36
CA PHE A 62 -3.22 -8.28 21.96
C PHE A 62 -3.84 -9.64 22.31
N SER A 63 -3.08 -10.74 22.28
CA SER A 63 -3.58 -12.07 22.62
C SER A 63 -3.90 -12.21 24.12
N ARG A 64 -3.27 -11.40 24.97
CA ARG A 64 -3.47 -11.41 26.43
C ARG A 64 -4.90 -10.97 26.83
N ASN A 65 -5.58 -10.19 25.97
CA ASN A 65 -6.94 -9.73 26.23
C ASN A 65 -7.81 -9.90 24.97
N ARG A 66 -8.72 -10.88 24.99
CA ARG A 66 -9.65 -11.16 23.86
C ARG A 66 -10.52 -9.96 23.45
N ARG A 67 -10.81 -9.04 24.38
CA ARG A 67 -11.54 -7.81 24.05
C ARG A 67 -10.72 -6.87 23.20
N SER A 68 -9.46 -6.65 23.56
CA SER A 68 -8.53 -5.78 22.81
C SER A 68 -8.28 -6.30 21.40
N GLN A 69 -8.18 -7.63 21.22
CA GLN A 69 -7.97 -8.24 19.92
C GLN A 69 -9.09 -7.93 18.92
N LYS A 70 -10.35 -7.86 19.37
CA LYS A 70 -11.49 -7.55 18.49
C LYS A 70 -11.48 -6.12 17.95
N PHE A 71 -10.84 -5.18 18.66
CA PHE A 71 -10.77 -3.78 18.27
C PHE A 71 -9.56 -3.44 17.39
N VAL A 72 -8.58 -4.36 17.26
CA VAL A 72 -7.37 -4.11 16.45
C VAL A 72 -7.71 -3.82 14.99
N ILE A 73 -8.47 -4.72 14.35
CA ILE A 73 -8.87 -4.57 12.95
C ILE A 73 -9.68 -3.28 12.74
N PRO A 74 -10.77 -3.01 13.47
CA PRO A 74 -11.54 -1.78 13.30
C PRO A 74 -10.70 -0.51 13.48
N THR A 75 -9.88 -0.45 14.55
CA THR A 75 -9.07 0.73 14.85
C THR A 75 -8.06 1.02 13.73
N LEU A 76 -7.34 0.00 13.29
CA LEU A 76 -6.37 0.15 12.20
C LEU A 76 -7.06 0.53 10.89
N MET A 77 -8.17 -0.09 10.56
CA MET A 77 -8.93 0.25 9.35
C MET A 77 -9.45 1.69 9.38
N ILE A 78 -9.88 2.22 10.53
CA ILE A 78 -10.28 3.63 10.65
C ILE A 78 -9.07 4.53 10.37
N VAL A 79 -7.90 4.23 10.92
CA VAL A 79 -6.67 5.03 10.69
C VAL A 79 -6.30 5.06 9.21
N PHE A 80 -6.27 3.90 8.54
CA PHE A 80 -5.94 3.83 7.11
C PHE A 80 -7.02 4.45 6.23
N SER A 81 -8.29 4.31 6.58
CA SER A 81 -9.40 4.94 5.88
C SER A 81 -9.37 6.48 6.00
N LEU A 82 -9.00 7.00 7.19
CA LEU A 82 -8.75 8.43 7.37
C LEU A 82 -7.59 8.90 6.48
N ALA A 83 -6.49 8.16 6.45
CA ALA A 83 -5.34 8.48 5.62
C ALA A 83 -5.73 8.55 4.12
N GLY A 84 -6.47 7.58 3.61
CA GLY A 84 -6.99 7.60 2.25
C GLY A 84 -7.90 8.79 1.96
N GLY A 85 -8.80 9.13 2.88
CA GLY A 85 -9.77 10.22 2.72
C GLY A 85 -9.19 11.62 2.87
N VAL A 86 -8.12 11.79 3.65
CA VAL A 86 -7.51 13.10 3.96
C VAL A 86 -6.44 13.47 2.95
N TYR A 87 -5.46 12.63 2.72
CA TYR A 87 -4.35 12.95 1.83
C TYR A 87 -4.22 12.00 0.62
N GLY A 88 -5.17 11.09 0.44
CA GLY A 88 -5.20 10.24 -0.74
C GLY A 88 -4.20 9.09 -0.71
N MET A 89 -3.99 8.48 0.48
CA MET A 89 -3.10 7.33 0.63
C MET A 89 -3.49 6.21 -0.34
N ALA A 90 -2.57 5.81 -1.20
CA ALA A 90 -2.71 4.73 -2.18
C ALA A 90 -1.47 3.82 -2.15
N GLU A 91 -0.41 4.18 -2.89
CA GLU A 91 0.84 3.43 -2.99
C GLU A 91 1.59 3.35 -1.66
N GLU A 92 1.45 4.34 -0.81
CA GLU A 92 2.03 4.40 0.54
C GLU A 92 1.46 3.32 1.48
N SER A 93 0.35 2.68 1.08
CA SER A 93 -0.21 1.54 1.83
C SER A 93 0.62 0.25 1.68
N ILE A 94 1.43 0.13 0.62
CA ILE A 94 2.19 -1.08 0.28
C ILE A 94 3.15 -1.53 1.39
N PRO A 95 4.01 -0.66 1.97
CA PRO A 95 4.92 -1.08 3.04
C PRO A 95 4.18 -1.60 4.28
N PHE A 96 3.00 -1.08 4.54
CA PHE A 96 2.19 -1.55 5.68
C PHE A 96 1.66 -2.96 5.46
N VAL A 97 1.38 -3.37 4.22
CA VAL A 97 0.99 -4.75 3.90
C VAL A 97 2.06 -5.74 4.36
N LEU A 98 3.34 -5.40 4.17
CA LEU A 98 4.47 -6.24 4.60
C LEU A 98 4.55 -6.41 6.12
N ILE A 99 4.02 -5.46 6.89
CA ILE A 99 3.92 -5.53 8.36
C ILE A 99 2.65 -6.25 8.78
N PHE A 100 1.51 -5.96 8.15
CA PHE A 100 0.21 -6.45 8.61
C PHE A 100 -0.08 -7.90 8.21
N ILE A 101 0.51 -8.45 7.14
CA ILE A 101 0.38 -9.87 6.82
C ILE A 101 0.94 -10.74 7.96
N PRO A 102 2.22 -10.60 8.38
CA PRO A 102 2.75 -11.37 9.50
C PRO A 102 2.00 -11.14 10.81
N LEU A 103 1.54 -9.90 11.05
CA LEU A 103 0.73 -9.59 12.22
C LEU A 103 -0.61 -10.33 12.20
N ALA A 104 -1.33 -10.34 11.06
CA ALA A 104 -2.60 -11.04 10.93
C ALA A 104 -2.44 -12.56 11.16
N LEU A 105 -1.43 -13.17 10.53
CA LEU A 105 -1.09 -14.57 10.72
C LEU A 105 -0.78 -14.90 12.20
N SER A 106 -0.02 -14.04 12.88
CA SER A 106 0.32 -14.22 14.31
C SER A 106 -0.89 -14.11 15.25
N LEU A 107 -1.96 -13.44 14.82
CA LEU A 107 -3.23 -13.30 15.54
C LEU A 107 -4.24 -14.41 15.18
N GLY A 108 -3.86 -15.35 14.29
CA GLY A 108 -4.70 -16.46 13.85
C GLY A 108 -5.70 -16.08 12.75
N TYR A 109 -5.43 -15.03 12.00
CA TYR A 109 -6.12 -14.67 10.76
C TYR A 109 -5.32 -15.15 9.55
N ASP A 110 -5.75 -14.79 8.34
CA ASP A 110 -5.03 -15.07 7.09
C ASP A 110 -4.37 -13.81 6.49
N SER A 111 -3.59 -14.00 5.43
CA SER A 111 -2.93 -12.91 4.74
C SER A 111 -3.91 -11.95 4.05
N ILE A 112 -5.13 -12.38 3.69
CA ILE A 112 -6.16 -11.50 3.14
C ILE A 112 -6.57 -10.44 4.16
N VAL A 113 -6.73 -10.81 5.43
CA VAL A 113 -6.98 -9.84 6.51
C VAL A 113 -5.81 -8.87 6.65
N GLY A 114 -4.57 -9.38 6.56
CA GLY A 114 -3.37 -8.55 6.60
C GLY A 114 -3.31 -7.50 5.49
N VAL A 115 -3.72 -7.84 4.28
CA VAL A 115 -3.82 -6.90 3.15
C VAL A 115 -5.02 -5.95 3.31
N ALA A 116 -6.17 -6.47 3.75
CA ALA A 116 -7.39 -5.68 3.85
C ALA A 116 -7.29 -4.52 4.85
N ILE A 117 -6.52 -4.69 5.92
CA ILE A 117 -6.35 -3.63 6.93
C ILE A 117 -5.78 -2.35 6.31
N PRO A 118 -4.59 -2.32 5.68
CA PRO A 118 -4.07 -1.09 5.09
C PRO A 118 -4.71 -0.77 3.74
N PHE A 119 -4.82 -1.74 2.83
CA PHE A 119 -5.16 -1.51 1.43
C PHE A 119 -6.66 -1.25 1.23
N LEU A 120 -7.54 -2.15 1.69
CA LEU A 120 -8.99 -1.96 1.52
C LEU A 120 -9.47 -0.73 2.29
N ALA A 121 -8.94 -0.49 3.50
CA ALA A 121 -9.35 0.66 4.29
C ALA A 121 -8.93 1.98 3.65
N SER A 122 -7.67 2.09 3.18
CA SER A 122 -7.21 3.30 2.48
C SER A 122 -7.97 3.51 1.16
N ALA A 123 -8.27 2.43 0.41
CA ALA A 123 -9.05 2.52 -0.83
C ALA A 123 -10.48 3.05 -0.59
N VAL A 124 -11.14 2.61 0.48
CA VAL A 124 -12.47 3.15 0.86
C VAL A 124 -12.39 4.63 1.26
N GLY A 125 -11.36 5.01 2.01
CA GLY A 125 -11.09 6.40 2.34
C GLY A 125 -10.83 7.25 1.09
N PHE A 126 -9.99 6.76 0.20
CA PHE A 126 -9.66 7.39 -1.08
C PHE A 126 -10.89 7.57 -1.98
N ALA A 127 -11.78 6.57 -2.05
CA ALA A 127 -13.02 6.65 -2.82
C ALA A 127 -13.99 7.70 -2.27
N ALA A 128 -14.08 7.85 -0.95
CA ALA A 128 -14.88 8.89 -0.32
C ALA A 128 -14.27 10.29 -0.45
N ALA A 129 -12.95 10.38 -0.48
CA ALA A 129 -12.12 11.54 -0.83
C ALA A 129 -12.60 12.86 -0.24
N PHE A 130 -12.89 12.94 1.06
CA PHE A 130 -13.52 14.12 1.67
C PHE A 130 -12.56 15.33 1.75
N PHE A 131 -11.25 15.10 1.90
CA PHE A 131 -10.19 16.14 1.88
C PHE A 131 -9.07 15.84 0.88
N ASN A 132 -9.19 14.80 0.07
CA ASN A 132 -8.14 14.36 -0.84
C ASN A 132 -7.85 15.44 -1.92
N PRO A 133 -6.68 16.07 -1.91
CA PRO A 133 -6.33 17.11 -2.88
C PRO A 133 -6.12 16.56 -4.29
N PHE A 134 -5.67 15.31 -4.42
CA PHE A 134 -5.29 14.69 -5.69
C PHE A 134 -6.49 14.24 -6.54
N THR A 135 -7.65 14.02 -5.93
CA THR A 135 -8.87 13.64 -6.63
C THR A 135 -9.90 14.77 -6.61
N VAL A 136 -10.44 15.04 -5.43
CA VAL A 136 -11.50 16.05 -5.27
C VAL A 136 -11.00 17.46 -5.50
N GLY A 137 -9.84 17.80 -4.98
CA GLY A 137 -9.25 19.14 -5.18
C GLY A 137 -9.04 19.44 -6.66
N ILE A 138 -8.45 18.50 -7.40
CA ILE A 138 -8.22 18.64 -8.85
C ILE A 138 -9.55 18.70 -9.61
N ALA A 139 -10.49 17.76 -9.34
CA ALA A 139 -11.77 17.72 -10.02
C ALA A 139 -12.60 18.99 -9.80
N GLN A 140 -12.58 19.54 -8.59
CA GLN A 140 -13.26 20.79 -8.28
C GLN A 140 -12.58 22.01 -8.93
N GLY A 141 -11.24 22.02 -9.01
CA GLY A 141 -10.51 23.06 -9.73
C GLY A 141 -10.83 23.09 -11.23
N PHE A 142 -10.98 21.93 -11.87
CA PHE A 142 -11.39 21.86 -13.28
C PHE A 142 -12.86 22.21 -13.52
N SER A 143 -13.70 22.08 -12.48
CA SER A 143 -15.15 22.33 -12.59
C SER A 143 -15.56 23.72 -12.09
N ASP A 144 -14.60 24.60 -11.78
CA ASP A 144 -14.80 25.92 -11.17
C ASP A 144 -15.69 25.88 -9.90
N LEU A 145 -15.66 24.76 -9.17
CA LEU A 145 -16.37 24.59 -7.91
C LEU A 145 -15.49 25.03 -6.72
N PRO A 146 -16.10 25.59 -5.65
CA PRO A 146 -15.34 25.89 -4.43
C PRO A 146 -14.64 24.65 -3.88
N LEU A 147 -13.35 24.75 -3.55
CA LEU A 147 -12.56 23.66 -2.99
C LEU A 147 -13.26 23.05 -1.77
N TYR A 148 -13.30 21.73 -1.73
CA TYR A 148 -13.94 20.92 -0.69
C TYR A 148 -15.45 21.17 -0.51
N SER A 149 -16.15 21.74 -1.51
CA SER A 149 -17.61 21.78 -1.54
C SER A 149 -18.18 20.36 -1.47
N GLY A 150 -19.31 20.19 -0.78
CA GLY A 150 -19.92 18.86 -0.57
C GLY A 150 -19.22 18.00 0.52
N LEU A 151 -18.37 18.60 1.36
CA LEU A 151 -17.66 17.91 2.44
C LEU A 151 -18.57 17.06 3.33
N THR A 152 -19.71 17.60 3.76
CA THR A 152 -20.66 16.88 4.64
C THR A 152 -21.15 15.58 3.98
N TYR A 153 -21.54 15.64 2.71
CA TYR A 153 -21.98 14.46 1.95
C TYR A 153 -20.86 13.41 1.86
N ARG A 154 -19.65 13.83 1.58
CA ARG A 154 -18.47 12.93 1.48
C ARG A 154 -18.07 12.33 2.81
N LEU A 155 -18.19 13.07 3.92
CA LEU A 155 -18.00 12.54 5.25
C LEU A 155 -19.02 11.45 5.58
N ILE A 156 -20.30 11.64 5.20
CA ILE A 156 -21.32 10.61 5.38
C ILE A 156 -20.97 9.35 4.57
N LEU A 157 -20.57 9.51 3.30
CA LEU A 157 -20.13 8.39 2.45
C LEU A 157 -18.90 7.68 3.05
N TRP A 158 -17.92 8.44 3.56
CA TRP A 158 -16.76 7.90 4.22
C TRP A 158 -17.13 7.07 5.45
N VAL A 159 -17.98 7.57 6.34
CA VAL A 159 -18.43 6.86 7.54
C VAL A 159 -19.14 5.56 7.15
N ILE A 160 -20.11 5.64 6.23
CA ILE A 160 -20.88 4.47 5.78
C ILE A 160 -19.94 3.44 5.13
N GLY A 161 -19.09 3.85 4.19
CA GLY A 161 -18.16 2.98 3.48
C GLY A 161 -17.16 2.31 4.44
N THR A 162 -16.59 3.08 5.38
CA THR A 162 -15.67 2.57 6.38
C THR A 162 -16.34 1.56 7.32
N ILE A 163 -17.56 1.83 7.77
CA ILE A 163 -18.33 0.89 8.61
C ILE A 163 -18.60 -0.42 7.85
N ILE A 164 -19.04 -0.33 6.59
CA ILE A 164 -19.31 -1.51 5.75
C ILE A 164 -18.02 -2.34 5.58
N ALA A 165 -16.90 -1.70 5.24
CA ALA A 165 -15.61 -2.36 5.09
C ALA A 165 -15.16 -3.05 6.38
N ILE A 166 -15.26 -2.37 7.53
CA ILE A 166 -14.92 -2.93 8.83
C ILE A 166 -15.78 -4.16 9.14
N ILE A 167 -17.11 -4.06 8.96
CA ILE A 167 -18.02 -5.17 9.22
C ILE A 167 -17.66 -6.38 8.33
N PHE A 168 -17.38 -6.12 7.05
CA PHE A 168 -16.99 -7.17 6.10
C PHE A 168 -15.70 -7.86 6.54
N VAL A 169 -14.63 -7.10 6.81
CA VAL A 169 -13.33 -7.64 7.18
C VAL A 169 -13.38 -8.36 8.53
N VAL A 170 -14.07 -7.78 9.54
CA VAL A 170 -14.19 -8.41 10.86
C VAL A 170 -14.98 -9.72 10.77
N ARG A 171 -16.09 -9.77 10.02
CA ARG A 171 -16.86 -11.01 9.82
C ARG A 171 -16.04 -12.05 9.10
N TYR A 172 -15.30 -11.66 8.07
CA TYR A 172 -14.39 -12.55 7.35
C TYR A 172 -13.30 -13.09 8.29
N ALA A 173 -12.61 -12.19 9.01
CA ALA A 173 -11.56 -12.55 9.96
C ALA A 173 -12.06 -13.52 11.05
N GLU A 174 -13.25 -13.30 11.62
CA GLU A 174 -13.83 -14.20 12.61
C GLU A 174 -14.20 -15.58 12.01
N LYS A 175 -14.66 -15.60 10.74
CA LYS A 175 -14.95 -16.86 10.01
C LYS A 175 -13.67 -17.66 9.79
N ILE A 176 -12.61 -17.02 9.29
CA ILE A 176 -11.34 -17.70 9.00
C ILE A 176 -10.67 -18.15 10.29
N ARG A 177 -10.73 -17.37 11.37
CA ARG A 177 -10.20 -17.81 12.66
C ARG A 177 -10.87 -19.05 13.23
N LYS A 178 -12.18 -19.26 12.92
CA LYS A 178 -12.93 -20.46 13.34
C LYS A 178 -12.70 -21.65 12.40
N PHE A 179 -12.51 -21.37 11.13
CA PHE A 179 -12.40 -22.36 10.04
C PHE A 179 -11.28 -21.95 9.10
N PRO A 180 -10.00 -22.12 9.48
CA PRO A 180 -8.85 -21.68 8.69
C PRO A 180 -8.82 -22.30 7.28
N GLU A 181 -9.28 -23.55 7.16
CA GLU A 181 -9.35 -24.28 5.88
C GLU A 181 -10.29 -23.65 4.84
N LYS A 182 -11.16 -22.70 5.26
CA LYS A 182 -12.06 -21.96 4.35
C LYS A 182 -11.41 -20.71 3.75
N SER A 183 -10.18 -20.43 4.13
CA SER A 183 -9.41 -19.35 3.52
C SER A 183 -8.97 -19.73 2.10
N PRO A 184 -9.19 -18.87 1.09
CA PRO A 184 -8.69 -19.09 -0.27
C PRO A 184 -7.17 -19.18 -0.35
N VAL A 185 -6.45 -18.61 0.64
CA VAL A 185 -4.99 -18.55 0.70
C VAL A 185 -4.40 -19.50 1.75
N PHE A 186 -5.20 -20.45 2.26
CA PHE A 186 -4.79 -21.33 3.35
C PHE A 186 -3.48 -22.09 3.08
N GLU A 187 -3.35 -22.70 1.90
CA GLU A 187 -2.13 -23.44 1.54
C GLU A 187 -0.92 -22.49 1.35
N LEU A 188 -1.15 -21.31 0.82
CA LEU A 188 -0.10 -20.28 0.69
C LEU A 188 0.38 -19.81 2.07
N ASP A 189 -0.54 -19.57 2.99
CA ASP A 189 -0.23 -19.07 4.33
C ASP A 189 0.47 -20.15 5.18
N LYS A 190 0.11 -21.43 5.04
CA LYS A 190 0.87 -22.54 5.65
C LYS A 190 2.34 -22.54 5.22
N THR A 191 2.63 -22.30 3.95
CA THR A 191 4.00 -22.26 3.44
C THR A 191 4.75 -21.08 4.06
N ARG A 192 4.10 -19.94 4.24
CA ARG A 192 4.65 -18.76 4.91
C ARG A 192 4.89 -18.99 6.41
N GLU A 193 3.94 -19.62 7.10
CA GLU A 193 4.09 -19.99 8.51
C GLU A 193 5.22 -21.02 8.71
N TYR A 194 5.35 -21.99 7.82
CA TYR A 194 6.44 -22.98 7.86
C TYR A 194 7.79 -22.31 7.66
N SER A 195 7.92 -21.37 6.71
CA SER A 195 9.13 -20.61 6.49
C SER A 195 9.49 -19.73 7.71
N ALA A 196 8.49 -19.03 8.26
CA ALA A 196 8.66 -18.23 9.46
C ALA A 196 8.93 -19.07 10.73
N ALA A 197 8.39 -20.30 10.80
CA ALA A 197 8.67 -21.21 11.93
C ALA A 197 10.06 -21.84 11.85
N LYS A 198 10.59 -22.06 10.65
CA LYS A 198 11.95 -22.56 10.45
C LYS A 198 13.01 -21.54 10.90
N ASP A 199 12.71 -20.24 10.73
CA ASP A 199 13.53 -19.14 11.27
C ASP A 199 13.29 -18.89 12.77
N LYS A 200 12.18 -19.41 13.35
CA LYS A 200 11.78 -19.22 14.75
C LYS A 200 12.49 -20.12 15.77
N SER A 201 13.43 -20.97 15.37
CA SER A 201 14.18 -21.84 16.28
C SER A 201 15.20 -21.12 17.19
N GLU A 202 15.41 -19.83 16.98
CA GLU A 202 16.12 -18.97 17.91
C GLU A 202 15.14 -18.00 18.56
N ASP A 203 15.16 -17.93 19.92
CA ASP A 203 14.49 -16.86 20.68
C ASP A 203 14.94 -15.52 20.10
N LEU A 204 14.07 -14.88 19.30
CA LEU A 204 14.38 -13.60 18.66
C LEU A 204 14.72 -12.59 19.75
N ALA A 205 16.02 -12.28 19.84
CA ALA A 205 16.57 -11.42 20.85
C ALA A 205 15.92 -10.03 20.76
N TRP A 206 15.10 -9.68 21.75
CA TRP A 206 14.56 -8.33 21.92
C TRP A 206 15.61 -7.46 22.61
N GLY A 207 16.72 -7.25 21.90
CA GLY A 207 17.83 -6.44 22.37
C GLY A 207 17.62 -4.92 22.20
N PRO A 208 18.58 -4.11 22.67
CA PRO A 208 18.51 -2.65 22.47
C PRO A 208 18.51 -2.25 20.99
N ALA A 209 19.23 -2.97 20.14
CA ALA A 209 19.27 -2.70 18.70
C ALA A 209 17.87 -2.81 18.05
N GLN A 210 17.14 -3.90 18.31
CA GLN A 210 15.79 -4.12 17.78
C GLN A 210 14.81 -3.02 18.25
N LYS A 211 14.92 -2.59 19.52
CA LYS A 211 14.10 -1.49 20.03
C LYS A 211 14.37 -0.18 19.30
N ILE A 212 15.64 0.15 19.07
CA ILE A 212 16.04 1.37 18.35
C ILE A 212 15.56 1.31 16.91
N ILE A 213 15.69 0.15 16.23
CA ILE A 213 15.22 -0.04 14.86
C ILE A 213 13.69 0.16 14.76
N ILE A 214 12.93 -0.38 15.70
CA ILE A 214 11.47 -0.14 15.75
C ILE A 214 11.17 1.34 16.01
N LEU A 215 11.93 2.03 16.87
CA LEU A 215 11.77 3.47 17.07
C LEU A 215 12.11 4.26 15.81
N VAL A 216 13.14 3.87 15.05
CA VAL A 216 13.48 4.47 13.75
C VAL A 216 12.34 4.28 12.75
N LEU A 217 11.76 3.07 12.68
CA LEU A 217 10.62 2.78 11.81
C LEU A 217 9.38 3.62 12.20
N LEU A 218 9.02 3.64 13.48
CA LEU A 218 7.88 4.41 13.96
C LEU A 218 8.10 5.92 13.78
N GLY A 219 9.30 6.41 14.08
CA GLY A 219 9.69 7.80 13.82
C GLY A 219 9.63 8.16 12.35
N GLY A 220 10.06 7.24 11.47
CA GLY A 220 9.94 7.38 10.02
C GLY A 220 8.48 7.45 9.56
N ILE A 221 7.59 6.61 10.11
CA ILE A 221 6.15 6.68 9.81
C ILE A 221 5.55 8.02 10.26
N ILE A 222 5.92 8.52 11.44
CA ILE A 222 5.46 9.84 11.93
C ILE A 222 5.98 10.94 11.00
N LEU A 223 7.26 10.87 10.60
CA LEU A 223 7.86 11.82 9.66
C LEU A 223 7.22 11.75 8.28
N LEU A 224 6.86 10.55 7.79
CA LEU A 224 6.10 10.34 6.56
C LEU A 224 4.77 11.10 6.61
N ILE A 225 3.98 10.90 7.67
CA ILE A 225 2.68 11.56 7.83
C ILE A 225 2.85 13.08 7.88
N TYR A 226 3.84 13.58 8.63
CA TYR A 226 4.15 15.01 8.68
C TYR A 226 4.59 15.55 7.32
N GLY A 227 5.47 14.83 6.62
CA GLY A 227 5.97 15.19 5.30
C GLY A 227 4.85 15.33 4.27
N ILE A 228 3.92 14.36 4.23
CA ILE A 228 2.76 14.40 3.33
C ILE A 228 1.83 15.55 3.69
N LEU A 229 1.46 15.71 4.96
CA LEU A 229 0.46 16.70 5.38
C LEU A 229 0.99 18.14 5.39
N ALA A 230 2.25 18.36 5.78
CA ALA A 230 2.81 19.70 6.00
C ALA A 230 3.77 20.15 4.90
N GLN A 231 4.41 19.23 4.18
CA GLN A 231 5.47 19.51 3.20
C GLN A 231 5.11 19.07 1.79
N SER A 232 3.90 18.52 1.58
CA SER A 232 3.44 17.99 0.28
C SER A 232 4.38 16.95 -0.32
N TRP A 233 4.99 16.12 0.52
CA TRP A 233 5.83 15.02 0.06
C TRP A 233 5.05 14.07 -0.86
N TYR A 234 5.76 13.58 -1.87
CA TYR A 234 5.23 12.62 -2.81
C TYR A 234 6.21 11.43 -2.97
N LEU A 235 6.19 10.73 -4.08
CA LEU A 235 6.89 9.46 -4.24
C LEU A 235 8.41 9.54 -4.01
N GLU A 236 9.06 10.64 -4.41
CA GLU A 236 10.52 10.79 -4.30
C GLU A 236 10.96 10.91 -2.85
N GLU A 237 10.32 11.80 -2.07
CA GLU A 237 10.66 12.02 -0.67
C GLU A 237 10.30 10.79 0.18
N ILE A 238 9.20 10.11 -0.15
CA ILE A 238 8.80 8.86 0.50
C ILE A 238 9.85 7.78 0.25
N ALA A 239 10.29 7.62 -1.01
CA ALA A 239 11.35 6.68 -1.37
C ALA A 239 12.65 6.97 -0.62
N ALA A 240 13.07 8.24 -0.58
CA ALA A 240 14.26 8.67 0.13
C ALA A 240 14.18 8.38 1.64
N LEU A 241 13.02 8.65 2.27
CA LEU A 241 12.78 8.34 3.68
C LEU A 241 12.91 6.83 3.96
N PHE A 242 12.27 5.99 3.17
CA PHE A 242 12.34 4.53 3.38
C PHE A 242 13.74 3.98 3.13
N LEU A 243 14.46 4.49 2.12
CA LEU A 243 15.86 4.14 1.90
C LEU A 243 16.71 4.50 3.13
N ALA A 244 16.52 5.70 3.69
CA ALA A 244 17.21 6.12 4.90
C ALA A 244 16.89 5.20 6.10
N ILE A 245 15.62 4.84 6.31
CA ILE A 245 15.18 3.90 7.35
C ILE A 245 15.91 2.56 7.18
N GLY A 246 15.96 2.02 5.97
CA GLY A 246 16.63 0.75 5.68
C GLY A 246 18.12 0.79 6.01
N LEU A 247 18.83 1.80 5.52
CA LEU A 247 20.27 1.96 5.74
C LEU A 247 20.58 2.17 7.23
N ILE A 248 19.89 3.09 7.90
CA ILE A 248 20.08 3.37 9.34
C ILE A 248 19.83 2.08 10.16
N SER A 249 18.75 1.36 9.85
CA SER A 249 18.41 0.10 10.52
C SER A 249 19.46 -0.99 10.30
N GLY A 250 20.00 -1.09 9.08
CA GLY A 250 21.08 -2.02 8.77
C GLY A 250 22.36 -1.75 9.58
N PHE A 251 22.75 -0.46 9.69
CA PHE A 251 23.89 -0.07 10.51
C PHE A 251 23.66 -0.29 12.01
N ILE A 252 22.47 0.04 12.54
CA ILE A 252 22.11 -0.24 13.94
C ILE A 252 22.11 -1.74 14.22
N GLY A 253 21.63 -2.55 13.25
CA GLY A 253 21.65 -4.01 13.29
C GLY A 253 23.06 -4.60 13.16
N ARG A 254 24.10 -3.77 12.96
CA ARG A 254 25.49 -4.18 12.74
C ARG A 254 25.68 -5.12 11.55
N ILE A 255 24.86 -4.95 10.52
CA ILE A 255 24.98 -5.70 9.27
C ILE A 255 26.13 -5.10 8.45
N PRO A 256 27.06 -5.90 7.93
CA PRO A 256 28.14 -5.41 7.06
C PRO A 256 27.60 -4.68 5.83
N PRO A 257 28.23 -3.60 5.33
CA PRO A 257 27.75 -2.85 4.17
C PRO A 257 27.52 -3.69 2.92
N SER A 258 28.37 -4.69 2.67
CA SER A 258 28.19 -5.62 1.56
C SER A 258 26.93 -6.49 1.71
N GLU A 259 26.60 -6.90 2.93
CA GLU A 259 25.40 -7.67 3.24
C GLU A 259 24.15 -6.79 3.20
N ILE A 260 24.23 -5.51 3.60
CA ILE A 260 23.15 -4.54 3.42
C ILE A 260 22.78 -4.44 1.93
N ALA A 261 23.79 -4.29 1.05
CA ALA A 261 23.56 -4.18 -0.39
C ALA A 261 22.93 -5.46 -0.97
N THR A 262 23.45 -6.64 -0.63
CA THR A 262 22.90 -7.91 -1.14
C THR A 262 21.51 -8.19 -0.61
N THR A 263 21.22 -7.86 0.65
CA THR A 263 19.90 -8.00 1.27
C THR A 263 18.90 -7.04 0.63
N PHE A 264 19.31 -5.80 0.36
CA PHE A 264 18.49 -4.83 -0.36
C PHE A 264 18.12 -5.34 -1.76
N ILE A 265 19.10 -5.85 -2.53
CA ILE A 265 18.86 -6.41 -3.86
C ILE A 265 17.91 -7.62 -3.78
N SER A 266 18.06 -8.48 -2.78
CA SER A 266 17.15 -9.62 -2.59
C SER A 266 15.72 -9.16 -2.33
N GLY A 267 15.52 -8.22 -1.41
CA GLY A 267 14.19 -7.67 -1.12
C GLY A 267 13.57 -6.96 -2.32
N ALA A 268 14.36 -6.24 -3.12
CA ALA A 268 13.89 -5.64 -4.36
C ALA A 268 13.47 -6.70 -5.40
N LYS A 269 14.18 -7.84 -5.49
CA LYS A 269 13.80 -8.96 -6.37
C LYS A 269 12.46 -9.58 -5.96
N ASP A 270 12.16 -9.67 -4.69
CA ASP A 270 10.90 -10.27 -4.18
C ASP A 270 9.66 -9.50 -4.67
N VAL A 271 9.80 -8.21 -4.94
CA VAL A 271 8.72 -7.35 -5.44
C VAL A 271 8.76 -7.11 -6.95
N MET A 272 9.70 -7.73 -7.69
CA MET A 272 9.87 -7.53 -9.14
C MET A 272 8.60 -7.86 -9.94
N ASN A 273 7.88 -8.92 -9.59
CA ASN A 273 6.65 -9.28 -10.29
C ASN A 273 5.59 -8.17 -10.20
N VAL A 274 5.52 -7.47 -9.08
CA VAL A 274 4.59 -6.35 -8.88
C VAL A 274 4.94 -5.20 -9.82
N THR A 275 6.23 -4.87 -9.96
CA THR A 275 6.70 -3.78 -10.83
C THR A 275 6.44 -4.08 -12.32
N LEU A 276 6.58 -5.34 -12.74
CA LEU A 276 6.23 -5.78 -14.10
C LEU A 276 4.73 -5.62 -14.38
N ILE A 277 3.87 -5.96 -13.43
CA ILE A 277 2.41 -5.79 -13.56
C ILE A 277 2.05 -4.32 -13.68
N ILE A 278 2.66 -3.44 -12.88
CA ILE A 278 2.43 -1.99 -12.93
C ILE A 278 2.85 -1.42 -14.28
N ALA A 279 4.04 -1.77 -14.76
CA ALA A 279 4.52 -1.34 -16.06
C ALA A 279 3.61 -1.82 -17.19
N GLY A 280 3.11 -3.07 -17.12
CA GLY A 280 2.13 -3.62 -18.05
C GLY A 280 0.80 -2.86 -18.03
N GLY A 281 0.29 -2.53 -16.87
CA GLY A 281 -0.92 -1.70 -16.71
C GLY A 281 -0.76 -0.31 -17.34
N ARG A 282 0.39 0.34 -17.12
CA ARG A 282 0.73 1.63 -17.76
C ARG A 282 0.88 1.51 -19.26
N ALA A 283 1.46 0.42 -19.78
CA ALA A 283 1.56 0.16 -21.21
C ALA A 283 0.16 0.14 -21.87
N ILE A 284 -0.82 -0.50 -21.25
CA ILE A 284 -2.20 -0.52 -21.74
C ILE A 284 -2.77 0.90 -21.79
N LEU A 285 -2.58 1.68 -20.71
CA LEU A 285 -3.05 3.07 -20.64
C LEU A 285 -2.43 3.94 -21.74
N ILE A 286 -1.12 3.77 -22.00
CA ILE A 286 -0.42 4.49 -23.07
C ILE A 286 -1.01 4.14 -24.42
N ILE A 287 -1.25 2.86 -24.72
CA ILE A 287 -1.90 2.44 -25.98
C ILE A 287 -3.28 3.08 -26.12
N LEU A 288 -4.09 3.10 -25.08
CA LEU A 288 -5.44 3.68 -25.11
C LEU A 288 -5.40 5.20 -25.33
N ASN A 289 -4.45 5.89 -24.73
CA ASN A 289 -4.24 7.33 -24.91
C ASN A 289 -3.76 7.66 -26.33
N GLU A 290 -2.71 7.00 -26.82
CA GLU A 290 -2.14 7.24 -28.15
C GLU A 290 -3.13 6.88 -29.28
N ALA A 291 -3.94 5.85 -29.07
CA ALA A 291 -5.01 5.48 -29.99
C ALA A 291 -6.24 6.40 -29.91
N VAL A 292 -6.27 7.36 -28.97
CA VAL A 292 -7.41 8.25 -28.70
C VAL A 292 -8.72 7.49 -28.41
N VAL A 293 -8.58 6.25 -27.93
CA VAL A 293 -9.72 5.40 -27.57
C VAL A 293 -10.32 5.82 -26.23
N LEU A 294 -9.48 6.30 -25.30
CA LEU A 294 -9.91 6.70 -23.96
C LEU A 294 -10.96 7.81 -24.01
N ASP A 295 -10.73 8.86 -24.81
CA ASP A 295 -11.67 9.97 -24.99
C ASP A 295 -12.99 9.49 -25.61
N THR A 296 -12.93 8.56 -26.56
CA THR A 296 -14.11 7.96 -27.20
C THR A 296 -14.95 7.18 -26.15
N ILE A 297 -14.30 6.41 -25.28
CA ILE A 297 -14.96 5.67 -24.17
C ILE A 297 -15.62 6.65 -23.22
N LEU A 298 -14.88 7.67 -22.76
CA LEU A 298 -15.40 8.67 -21.82
C LEU A 298 -16.60 9.44 -22.41
N GLN A 299 -16.53 9.83 -23.69
CA GLN A 299 -17.62 10.51 -24.35
C GLN A 299 -18.86 9.61 -24.48
N SER A 300 -18.67 8.32 -24.80
CA SER A 300 -19.75 7.35 -24.88
C SER A 300 -20.43 7.13 -23.51
N MET A 301 -19.64 7.06 -22.45
CA MET A 301 -20.16 6.93 -21.07
C MET A 301 -20.92 8.19 -20.63
N ALA A 302 -20.40 9.38 -20.94
CA ALA A 302 -21.09 10.65 -20.64
C ALA A 302 -22.44 10.74 -21.33
N GLY A 303 -22.57 10.24 -22.57
CA GLY A 303 -23.83 10.18 -23.30
C GLY A 303 -24.88 9.20 -22.75
N ILE A 304 -24.47 8.26 -21.88
CA ILE A 304 -25.39 7.32 -21.19
C ILE A 304 -25.93 7.95 -19.89
N ILE A 305 -25.18 8.88 -19.30
CA ILE A 305 -25.49 9.51 -18.00
C ILE A 305 -26.32 10.80 -18.18
N SER A 306 -26.28 11.41 -19.37
CA SER A 306 -27.09 12.57 -19.73
C SER A 306 -28.46 12.17 -20.23
#